data_561e63bac1dd57ff275d97ab38caa86f
#
_entry.id   561e63bac1dd57ff275d97ab38caa86f
#
_cell.length_a   1.000
_cell.length_b   1.000
_cell.length_c   1.000
_cell.angle_alpha   90.00
_cell.angle_beta   90.00
_cell.angle_gamma   90.00
#
_symmetry.space_group_name_H-M   'P 1'
#
loop_
_entity.id
_entity.type
_entity.pdbx_description
1 polymer ?
#
loop_
_entity_poly.entity_id
_entity_poly.type
_entity_poly.pdbx_seq_one_letter_code
_entity_poly.pdbx_strand_id
1 'polypeptide(L)'
;MLNQVYYYYFNSNYEKCLEISEKHLDNIDALTYAMLSSLKLSINDKALYYAQQLFIKNATSFDGLLLSKAYIFNSKFQEAFALLKKLLTKNDSLYKEINLELALLFQITGKLEEAEKIFQNLLKKDPYDLNLWKSYAEIYFKKDYNKALKAHEELCAFWSQTNEKIKQGLLVEKIQSNTSNFQDRLQNKRKENITIIKIEEFLNTRILPQKAYLLFKLFKIEQSLTLFYSLQEFNQHNAQFWQNYAKVLEFNSNYQNAYHAYQKALSLHSHATYKFDLAYLLMRMGTEDNFEEGKKFYESRLFYAHNETFSVYHYNKTMQIFNKNGIDAFKNKEILIFCEQGFGDTIMYSRCLEKICQIAQKVLFAPQSAMYEMFKNQIKFLNQSEKNFRNLKVLKTLPKKFDYAMPICSLPFFMDIKLTEISQLKTPIKAYKKPQNKIKKIGIFWFTPNAIDSETTRNFELNFLLDALKDMPYKIISFQMQGDYTLSDKIENRAKKIKNWNDTLNNLNDIDCMITIDSAIAHLSLALEIPTIVLLKPIFDWRWGKFEQPKSFFWPKAKILVIKDEKDGATKLNKLIKTI
;
A
#
# COMPACT_ATOMS: atom_id res chain seq x y z
N MET A 1 12.47 -24.98 34.57
CA MET A 1 11.82 -23.72 34.23
C MET A 1 12.59 -22.97 33.16
N LEU A 2 13.81 -22.43 33.37
CA LEU A 2 14.56 -21.68 32.37
C LEU A 2 14.79 -22.46 31.07
N ASN A 3 15.11 -23.75 31.14
CA ASN A 3 15.24 -24.60 29.95
C ASN A 3 13.97 -24.66 29.10
N GLN A 4 12.77 -24.60 29.70
CA GLN A 4 11.49 -24.55 28.99
C GLN A 4 11.28 -23.17 28.33
N VAL A 5 11.60 -22.07 29.04
CA VAL A 5 11.52 -20.70 28.51
C VAL A 5 12.42 -20.58 27.27
N TYR A 6 13.67 -21.02 27.37
CA TYR A 6 14.60 -21.05 26.24
C TYR A 6 14.08 -21.92 25.09
N TYR A 7 13.64 -23.15 25.40
CA TYR A 7 13.11 -24.05 24.39
C TYR A 7 11.97 -23.41 23.58
N TYR A 8 10.96 -22.87 24.24
CA TYR A 8 9.81 -22.26 23.54
C TYR A 8 10.19 -20.98 22.79
N TYR A 9 11.05 -20.15 23.34
CA TYR A 9 11.49 -18.92 22.66
C TYR A 9 12.24 -19.24 21.36
N PHE A 10 13.21 -20.15 21.40
CA PHE A 10 14.02 -20.50 20.25
C PHE A 10 13.28 -21.35 19.20
N ASN A 11 12.19 -22.01 19.58
CA ASN A 11 11.28 -22.68 18.65
C ASN A 11 10.12 -21.75 18.20
N SER A 12 10.24 -20.44 18.40
CA SER A 12 9.27 -19.41 17.97
C SER A 12 7.86 -19.57 18.55
N ASN A 13 7.71 -20.33 19.66
CA ASN A 13 6.44 -20.43 20.39
C ASN A 13 6.39 -19.37 21.48
N TYR A 14 6.24 -18.11 21.07
CA TYR A 14 6.34 -16.94 21.94
C TYR A 14 5.19 -16.86 22.96
N GLU A 15 3.98 -17.33 22.61
CA GLU A 15 2.84 -17.38 23.52
C GLU A 15 3.13 -18.26 24.74
N LYS A 16 3.63 -19.48 24.49
CA LYS A 16 3.96 -20.42 25.56
C LYS A 16 5.19 -19.99 26.35
N CYS A 17 6.17 -19.37 25.67
CA CYS A 17 7.31 -18.75 26.33
C CYS A 17 6.85 -17.65 27.30
N LEU A 18 5.96 -16.77 26.85
CA LEU A 18 5.41 -15.69 27.66
C LEU A 18 4.63 -16.23 28.88
N GLU A 19 3.72 -17.20 28.66
CA GLU A 19 2.94 -17.83 29.74
C GLU A 19 3.82 -18.40 30.87
N ILE A 20 4.92 -19.08 30.52
CA ILE A 20 5.82 -19.67 31.50
C ILE A 20 6.67 -18.58 32.19
N SER A 21 7.15 -17.59 31.43
CA SER A 21 7.95 -16.50 31.95
C SER A 21 7.17 -15.63 32.95
N GLU A 22 5.88 -15.37 32.69
CA GLU A 22 5.00 -14.59 33.58
C GLU A 22 4.81 -15.20 34.95
N LYS A 23 4.99 -16.52 35.11
CA LYS A 23 4.94 -17.21 36.39
C LYS A 23 6.20 -17.04 37.24
N HIS A 24 7.25 -16.43 36.68
CA HIS A 24 8.57 -16.37 37.31
C HIS A 24 9.27 -15.01 37.09
N LEU A 25 8.53 -13.91 37.17
CA LEU A 25 9.04 -12.55 36.89
C LEU A 25 10.07 -12.04 37.93
N ASP A 26 10.29 -12.76 39.01
CA ASP A 26 11.37 -12.47 39.95
C ASP A 26 12.74 -12.84 39.41
N ASN A 27 12.78 -13.78 38.47
CA ASN A 27 14.01 -14.17 37.77
C ASN A 27 14.28 -13.24 36.60
N ILE A 28 15.52 -12.70 36.47
CA ILE A 28 15.93 -11.74 35.45
C ILE A 28 15.81 -12.35 34.05
N ASP A 29 16.21 -13.60 33.86
CA ASP A 29 16.13 -14.26 32.55
C ASP A 29 14.67 -14.47 32.14
N ALA A 30 13.81 -14.93 33.04
CA ALA A 30 12.38 -15.09 32.76
C ALA A 30 11.74 -13.74 32.41
N LEU A 31 12.07 -12.67 33.15
CA LEU A 31 11.61 -11.32 32.86
C LEU A 31 12.08 -10.82 31.48
N THR A 32 13.35 -11.11 31.13
CA THR A 32 13.91 -10.79 29.80
C THR A 32 13.14 -11.50 28.67
N TYR A 33 12.87 -12.79 28.82
CA TYR A 33 12.12 -13.54 27.80
C TYR A 33 10.63 -13.21 27.77
N ALA A 34 10.02 -12.79 28.89
CA ALA A 34 8.67 -12.23 28.91
C ALA A 34 8.59 -10.95 28.06
N MET A 35 9.56 -10.06 28.22
CA MET A 35 9.68 -8.83 27.44
C MET A 35 9.90 -9.14 25.95
N LEU A 36 10.87 -9.99 25.60
CA LEU A 36 11.19 -10.34 24.22
C LEU A 36 10.02 -11.04 23.52
N SER A 37 9.33 -11.97 24.21
CA SER A 37 8.15 -12.64 23.68
C SER A 37 6.99 -11.68 23.46
N SER A 38 6.78 -10.73 24.38
CA SER A 38 5.75 -9.69 24.25
C SER A 38 6.00 -8.81 23.02
N LEU A 39 7.26 -8.45 22.73
CA LEU A 39 7.62 -7.73 21.49
C LEU A 39 7.31 -8.56 20.23
N LYS A 40 7.63 -9.87 20.24
CA LYS A 40 7.36 -10.77 19.12
C LYS A 40 5.87 -10.96 18.85
N LEU A 41 5.07 -10.93 19.90
CA LEU A 41 3.60 -11.02 19.86
C LEU A 41 2.92 -9.65 19.63
N SER A 42 3.70 -8.56 19.51
CA SER A 42 3.19 -7.19 19.37
C SER A 42 2.32 -6.73 20.55
N ILE A 43 2.57 -7.27 21.75
CA ILE A 43 1.91 -6.87 23.00
C ILE A 43 2.75 -5.74 23.63
N ASN A 44 2.68 -4.56 23.02
CA ASN A 44 3.62 -3.47 23.27
C ASN A 44 3.60 -2.98 24.73
N ASP A 45 2.42 -2.86 25.36
CA ASP A 45 2.29 -2.39 26.74
C ASP A 45 2.94 -3.36 27.75
N LYS A 46 2.75 -4.67 27.56
CA LYS A 46 3.43 -5.68 28.40
C LYS A 46 4.94 -5.65 28.19
N ALA A 47 5.40 -5.55 26.93
CA ALA A 47 6.82 -5.45 26.62
C ALA A 47 7.45 -4.24 27.32
N LEU A 48 6.79 -3.08 27.30
CA LEU A 48 7.27 -1.89 27.99
C LEU A 48 7.30 -2.07 29.51
N TYR A 49 6.24 -2.64 30.09
CA TYR A 49 6.19 -2.93 31.51
C TYR A 49 7.37 -3.83 31.96
N TYR A 50 7.59 -4.95 31.27
CA TYR A 50 8.67 -5.87 31.61
C TYR A 50 10.06 -5.25 31.39
N ALA A 51 10.25 -4.47 30.34
CA ALA A 51 11.51 -3.77 30.10
C ALA A 51 11.82 -2.74 31.19
N GLN A 52 10.82 -2.02 31.71
CA GLN A 52 10.96 -1.10 32.83
C GLN A 52 11.34 -1.84 34.13
N GLN A 53 10.66 -2.95 34.42
CA GLN A 53 10.98 -3.78 35.60
C GLN A 53 12.41 -4.34 35.52
N LEU A 54 12.80 -4.83 34.32
CA LEU A 54 14.15 -5.34 34.09
C LEU A 54 15.21 -4.25 34.32
N PHE A 55 15.00 -3.06 33.77
CA PHE A 55 15.95 -1.95 33.93
C PHE A 55 16.02 -1.43 35.37
N ILE A 56 14.93 -1.46 36.12
CA ILE A 56 14.92 -1.12 37.56
C ILE A 56 15.72 -2.14 38.36
N LYS A 57 15.56 -3.44 38.05
CA LYS A 57 16.22 -4.52 38.80
C LYS A 57 17.73 -4.61 38.56
N ASN A 58 18.19 -4.38 37.35
CA ASN A 58 19.55 -4.73 36.93
C ASN A 58 20.37 -3.55 36.37
N ALA A 59 19.72 -2.57 35.76
CA ALA A 59 20.27 -1.30 35.26
C ALA A 59 21.54 -1.41 34.36
N THR A 60 21.72 -2.54 33.65
CA THR A 60 22.84 -2.70 32.70
C THR A 60 22.58 -1.93 31.41
N SER A 61 23.62 -1.74 30.59
CA SER A 61 23.45 -1.16 29.25
C SER A 61 22.62 -2.04 28.34
N PHE A 62 22.64 -3.35 28.55
CA PHE A 62 21.78 -4.30 27.85
C PHE A 62 20.29 -4.10 28.20
N ASP A 63 19.95 -3.97 29.47
CA ASP A 63 18.59 -3.72 29.92
C ASP A 63 18.07 -2.36 29.43
N GLY A 64 18.95 -1.36 29.41
CA GLY A 64 18.68 -0.05 28.83
C GLY A 64 18.41 -0.12 27.31
N LEU A 65 19.13 -0.96 26.59
CA LEU A 65 18.90 -1.20 25.17
C LEU A 65 17.54 -1.88 24.93
N LEU A 66 17.18 -2.86 25.75
CA LEU A 66 15.87 -3.51 25.71
C LEU A 66 14.72 -2.53 26.02
N LEU A 67 14.93 -1.65 27.02
CA LEU A 67 13.96 -0.61 27.35
C LEU A 67 13.80 0.41 26.23
N SER A 68 14.88 0.80 25.57
CA SER A 68 14.80 1.70 24.42
C SER A 68 14.00 1.10 23.26
N LYS A 69 14.18 -0.20 22.98
CA LYS A 69 13.34 -0.94 22.00
C LYS A 69 11.86 -0.90 22.39
N ALA A 70 11.55 -1.20 23.65
CA ALA A 70 10.17 -1.15 24.13
C ALA A 70 9.56 0.26 24.02
N TYR A 71 10.34 1.32 24.27
CA TYR A 71 9.90 2.70 24.04
C TYR A 71 9.59 2.96 22.56
N ILE A 72 10.45 2.51 21.62
CA ILE A 72 10.25 2.67 20.18
C ILE A 72 8.96 1.98 19.72
N PHE A 73 8.74 0.73 20.14
CA PHE A 73 7.51 -0.01 19.81
C PHE A 73 6.24 0.62 20.38
N ASN A 74 6.36 1.40 21.48
CA ASN A 74 5.26 2.17 22.07
C ASN A 74 5.21 3.62 21.59
N SER A 75 5.92 3.97 20.51
CA SER A 75 5.99 5.32 19.95
C SER A 75 6.48 6.41 20.92
N LYS A 76 7.18 6.03 21.99
CA LYS A 76 7.82 6.92 22.97
C LYS A 76 9.24 7.29 22.50
N PHE A 77 9.30 8.03 21.38
CA PHE A 77 10.56 8.29 20.67
C PHE A 77 11.52 9.22 21.42
N GLN A 78 11.00 10.16 22.19
CA GLN A 78 11.83 11.08 22.99
C GLN A 78 12.53 10.38 24.13
N GLU A 79 11.80 9.50 24.85
CA GLU A 79 12.33 8.69 25.94
C GLU A 79 13.38 7.70 25.43
N ALA A 80 13.11 7.04 24.28
CA ALA A 80 14.08 6.17 23.63
C ALA A 80 15.37 6.92 23.26
N PHE A 81 15.26 8.10 22.66
CA PHE A 81 16.40 8.92 22.28
C PHE A 81 17.25 9.35 23.47
N ALA A 82 16.60 9.85 24.54
CA ALA A 82 17.29 10.27 25.75
C ALA A 82 18.06 9.10 26.41
N LEU A 83 17.42 7.92 26.47
CA LEU A 83 18.04 6.73 27.03
C LEU A 83 19.23 6.26 26.19
N LEU A 84 19.08 6.13 24.87
CA LEU A 84 20.15 5.72 23.97
C LEU A 84 21.35 6.66 24.02
N LYS A 85 21.12 7.98 24.05
CA LYS A 85 22.20 8.96 24.24
C LYS A 85 22.92 8.76 25.57
N LYS A 86 22.21 8.53 26.66
CA LYS A 86 22.80 8.24 27.97
C LYS A 86 23.63 6.95 27.96
N LEU A 87 23.16 5.92 27.26
CA LEU A 87 23.92 4.66 27.14
C LEU A 87 25.21 4.83 26.33
N LEU A 88 25.20 5.64 25.26
CA LEU A 88 26.41 5.92 24.46
C LEU A 88 27.53 6.57 25.27
N THR A 89 27.22 7.32 26.33
CA THR A 89 28.25 7.94 27.17
C THR A 89 29.05 6.93 28.01
N LYS A 90 28.51 5.71 28.21
CA LYS A 90 29.20 4.66 28.97
C LYS A 90 30.30 3.97 28.16
N ASN A 91 30.35 4.12 26.85
CA ASN A 91 31.34 3.59 25.92
C ASN A 91 31.71 2.12 26.18
N ASP A 92 30.72 1.29 26.42
CA ASP A 92 30.88 -0.14 26.72
C ASP A 92 30.84 -1.03 25.47
N SER A 93 30.84 -2.36 25.69
CA SER A 93 30.84 -3.38 24.63
C SER A 93 29.62 -3.35 23.72
N LEU A 94 28.55 -2.64 24.09
CA LEU A 94 27.29 -2.53 23.32
C LEU A 94 27.22 -1.26 22.46
N TYR A 95 28.33 -0.57 22.29
CA TYR A 95 28.39 0.65 21.48
C TYR A 95 27.79 0.49 20.08
N LYS A 96 28.07 -0.64 19.40
CA LYS A 96 27.53 -0.93 18.06
C LYS A 96 26.02 -1.09 18.10
N GLU A 97 25.51 -1.91 19.01
CA GLU A 97 24.09 -2.22 19.17
C GLU A 97 23.27 -0.98 19.54
N ILE A 98 23.80 -0.12 20.41
CA ILE A 98 23.17 1.14 20.81
C ILE A 98 23.09 2.11 19.61
N ASN A 99 24.16 2.21 18.81
CA ASN A 99 24.15 3.04 17.60
C ASN A 99 23.19 2.51 16.54
N LEU A 100 23.08 1.18 16.38
CA LEU A 100 22.09 0.58 15.48
C LEU A 100 20.67 0.91 15.89
N GLU A 101 20.35 0.85 17.18
CA GLU A 101 19.03 1.21 17.69
C GLU A 101 18.74 2.71 17.53
N LEU A 102 19.77 3.56 17.71
CA LEU A 102 19.65 5.00 17.47
C LEU A 102 19.42 5.30 15.98
N ALA A 103 20.11 4.59 15.08
CA ALA A 103 19.90 4.73 13.64
C ALA A 103 18.47 4.29 13.24
N LEU A 104 17.96 3.20 13.80
CA LEU A 104 16.58 2.77 13.60
C LEU A 104 15.58 3.83 14.08
N LEU A 105 15.80 4.41 15.26
CA LEU A 105 14.97 5.49 15.78
C LEU A 105 14.96 6.71 14.84
N PHE A 106 16.12 7.09 14.29
CA PHE A 106 16.21 8.15 13.30
C PHE A 106 15.47 7.82 12.00
N GLN A 107 15.54 6.58 11.52
CA GLN A 107 14.77 6.13 10.36
C GLN A 107 13.24 6.25 10.60
N ILE A 108 12.76 5.79 11.75
CA ILE A 108 11.33 5.84 12.11
C ILE A 108 10.85 7.29 12.24
N THR A 109 11.68 8.17 12.80
CA THR A 109 11.35 9.60 12.98
C THR A 109 11.63 10.47 11.76
N GLY A 110 12.09 9.88 10.64
CA GLY A 110 12.34 10.58 9.38
C GLY A 110 13.67 11.33 9.30
N LYS A 111 14.55 11.19 10.28
CA LYS A 111 15.89 11.82 10.31
C LYS A 111 16.91 10.93 9.61
N LEU A 112 16.75 10.78 8.29
CA LEU A 112 17.49 9.78 7.50
C LEU A 112 18.98 10.08 7.37
N GLU A 113 19.37 11.37 7.29
CA GLU A 113 20.77 11.78 7.17
C GLU A 113 21.55 11.52 8.47
N GLU A 114 20.90 11.63 9.62
CA GLU A 114 21.49 11.26 10.90
C GLU A 114 21.68 9.74 11.02
N ALA A 115 20.72 8.96 10.55
CA ALA A 115 20.85 7.50 10.48
C ALA A 115 22.00 7.11 9.54
N GLU A 116 22.11 7.71 8.37
CA GLU A 116 23.18 7.47 7.39
C GLU A 116 24.56 7.70 8.00
N LYS A 117 24.77 8.83 8.70
CA LYS A 117 26.03 9.15 9.36
C LYS A 117 26.45 8.07 10.38
N ILE A 118 25.48 7.54 11.13
CA ILE A 118 25.74 6.46 12.08
C ILE A 118 26.23 5.21 11.34
N PHE A 119 25.53 4.78 10.30
CA PHE A 119 25.90 3.59 9.53
C PHE A 119 27.26 3.74 8.87
N GLN A 120 27.55 4.89 8.26
CA GLN A 120 28.87 5.18 7.68
C GLN A 120 29.99 5.10 8.71
N ASN A 121 29.77 5.61 9.94
CA ASN A 121 30.76 5.52 11.01
C ASN A 121 30.95 4.09 11.51
N LEU A 122 29.89 3.30 11.59
CA LEU A 122 29.96 1.89 11.96
C LEU A 122 30.67 1.07 10.88
N LEU A 123 30.37 1.31 9.60
CA LEU A 123 31.03 0.65 8.46
C LEU A 123 32.50 0.98 8.34
N LYS A 124 32.95 2.19 8.74
CA LYS A 124 34.40 2.53 8.84
C LYS A 124 35.10 1.68 9.87
N LYS A 125 34.43 1.32 10.98
CA LYS A 125 34.99 0.49 12.05
C LYS A 125 34.92 -1.01 11.72
N ASP A 126 33.85 -1.44 11.09
CA ASP A 126 33.55 -2.83 10.76
C ASP A 126 33.04 -2.96 9.31
N PRO A 127 33.95 -2.84 8.31
CA PRO A 127 33.57 -2.81 6.91
C PRO A 127 33.07 -4.17 6.37
N TYR A 128 33.30 -5.26 7.09
CA TYR A 128 32.97 -6.61 6.67
C TYR A 128 31.67 -7.16 7.30
N ASP A 129 30.88 -6.34 7.99
CA ASP A 129 29.57 -6.72 8.52
C ASP A 129 28.50 -6.61 7.43
N LEU A 130 28.05 -7.77 6.91
CA LEU A 130 26.99 -7.87 5.89
C LEU A 130 25.66 -7.30 6.36
N ASN A 131 25.30 -7.48 7.64
CA ASN A 131 24.02 -6.98 8.16
C ASN A 131 24.05 -5.45 8.29
N LEU A 132 25.21 -4.90 8.63
CA LEU A 132 25.41 -3.45 8.71
C LEU A 132 25.30 -2.81 7.32
N TRP A 133 25.91 -3.41 6.29
CA TRP A 133 25.78 -2.99 4.91
C TRP A 133 24.33 -3.07 4.42
N LYS A 134 23.62 -4.16 4.74
CA LYS A 134 22.20 -4.31 4.41
C LYS A 134 21.36 -3.19 5.03
N SER A 135 21.55 -2.95 6.33
CA SER A 135 20.81 -1.90 7.04
C SER A 135 21.11 -0.51 6.48
N TYR A 136 22.36 -0.23 6.10
CA TYR A 136 22.74 1.00 5.40
C TYR A 136 22.01 1.15 4.06
N ALA A 137 22.00 0.12 3.23
CA ALA A 137 21.33 0.12 1.93
C ALA A 137 19.82 0.33 2.05
N GLU A 138 19.20 -0.11 3.14
CA GLU A 138 17.77 -0.01 3.39
C GLU A 138 17.31 1.35 3.97
N ILE A 139 18.22 2.26 4.36
CA ILE A 139 17.87 3.55 5.04
C ILE A 139 16.84 4.33 4.22
N TYR A 140 17.08 4.51 2.94
CA TYR A 140 16.25 5.32 2.04
C TYR A 140 15.18 4.51 1.31
N PHE A 141 15.10 3.21 1.56
CA PHE A 141 14.11 2.35 0.91
C PHE A 141 12.69 2.84 1.24
N LYS A 142 11.87 3.15 0.24
CA LYS A 142 10.55 3.78 0.34
C LYS A 142 10.52 5.29 0.65
N LYS A 143 11.65 5.95 0.77
CA LYS A 143 11.70 7.41 1.03
C LYS A 143 12.40 8.17 -0.10
N ASP A 144 13.54 7.67 -0.56
CA ASP A 144 14.32 8.22 -1.67
C ASP A 144 14.99 7.06 -2.42
N TYR A 145 14.40 6.64 -3.52
CA TYR A 145 14.87 5.47 -4.27
C TYR A 145 16.21 5.72 -4.98
N ASN A 146 16.55 6.98 -5.32
CA ASN A 146 17.85 7.30 -5.88
C ASN A 146 18.96 7.10 -4.84
N LYS A 147 18.76 7.63 -3.63
CA LYS A 147 19.71 7.41 -2.52
C LYS A 147 19.76 5.93 -2.13
N ALA A 148 18.62 5.24 -2.09
CA ALA A 148 18.58 3.80 -1.82
C ALA A 148 19.35 3.00 -2.90
N LEU A 149 19.15 3.30 -4.19
CA LEU A 149 19.88 2.63 -5.27
C LEU A 149 21.39 2.86 -5.15
N LYS A 150 21.82 4.10 -4.88
CA LYS A 150 23.22 4.43 -4.68
C LYS A 150 23.84 3.63 -3.55
N ALA A 151 23.18 3.51 -2.39
CA ALA A 151 23.63 2.72 -1.25
C ALA A 151 23.75 1.22 -1.60
N HIS A 152 22.80 0.67 -2.39
CA HIS A 152 22.90 -0.70 -2.91
C HIS A 152 24.05 -0.88 -3.90
N GLU A 153 24.33 0.10 -4.74
CA GLU A 153 25.48 0.08 -5.65
C GLU A 153 26.82 0.11 -4.92
N GLU A 154 26.95 0.96 -3.90
CA GLU A 154 28.12 1.01 -3.02
C GLU A 154 28.37 -0.33 -2.32
N LEU A 155 27.30 -0.95 -1.78
CA LEU A 155 27.35 -2.27 -1.17
C LEU A 155 27.86 -3.33 -2.18
N CYS A 156 27.23 -3.39 -3.36
CA CYS A 156 27.60 -4.36 -4.40
C CYS A 156 29.07 -4.17 -4.85
N ALA A 157 29.53 -2.94 -5.04
CA ALA A 157 30.90 -2.61 -5.43
C ALA A 157 31.91 -3.06 -4.35
N PHE A 158 31.64 -2.75 -3.09
CA PHE A 158 32.48 -3.15 -1.96
C PHE A 158 32.65 -4.68 -1.90
N TRP A 159 31.54 -5.42 -1.96
CA TRP A 159 31.60 -6.88 -1.83
C TRP A 159 32.14 -7.57 -3.09
N SER A 160 31.95 -7.01 -4.27
CA SER A 160 32.62 -7.51 -5.48
C SER A 160 34.13 -7.41 -5.38
N GLN A 161 34.65 -6.25 -4.91
CA GLN A 161 36.08 -6.07 -4.68
C GLN A 161 36.60 -6.97 -3.55
N THR A 162 35.79 -7.18 -2.51
CA THR A 162 36.12 -8.06 -1.39
C THR A 162 36.23 -9.50 -1.84
N ASN A 163 35.28 -9.98 -2.67
CA ASN A 163 35.33 -11.33 -3.24
C ASN A 163 36.60 -11.58 -4.05
N GLU A 164 37.01 -10.60 -4.87
CA GLU A 164 38.26 -10.74 -5.63
C GLU A 164 39.50 -10.85 -4.69
N LYS A 165 39.55 -10.06 -3.61
CA LYS A 165 40.62 -10.14 -2.61
C LYS A 165 40.61 -11.47 -1.84
N ILE A 166 39.45 -12.05 -1.58
CA ILE A 166 39.31 -13.36 -0.93
C ILE A 166 39.80 -14.46 -1.87
N LYS A 167 39.44 -14.43 -3.15
CA LYS A 167 39.93 -15.37 -4.19
C LYS A 167 41.46 -15.34 -4.31
N GLN A 168 42.05 -14.18 -4.05
CA GLN A 168 43.50 -13.99 -4.03
C GLN A 168 44.15 -14.37 -2.70
N GLY A 169 43.40 -14.90 -1.71
CA GLY A 169 43.90 -15.32 -0.40
C GLY A 169 44.22 -14.17 0.59
N LEU A 170 43.87 -12.93 0.25
CA LEU A 170 44.34 -11.73 0.98
C LEU A 170 43.47 -11.35 2.20
N LEU A 171 42.32 -11.95 2.43
CA LEU A 171 41.31 -11.46 3.41
C LEU A 171 40.58 -12.51 4.25
N VAL A 172 40.88 -13.80 4.13
CA VAL A 172 40.13 -14.89 4.77
C VAL A 172 40.05 -14.76 6.29
N GLU A 173 41.11 -14.39 6.95
CA GLU A 173 41.16 -14.30 8.41
C GLU A 173 40.39 -13.11 9.00
N LYS A 174 40.32 -11.97 8.31
CA LYS A 174 39.64 -10.76 8.82
C LYS A 174 38.12 -10.86 8.77
N ILE A 175 37.56 -11.58 7.80
CA ILE A 175 36.11 -11.75 7.66
C ILE A 175 35.56 -12.72 8.71
N GLN A 176 36.34 -13.73 9.07
CA GLN A 176 35.99 -14.73 10.08
C GLN A 176 35.85 -14.15 11.49
N SER A 177 36.60 -13.06 11.81
CA SER A 177 36.59 -12.43 13.13
C SER A 177 35.38 -11.52 13.42
N ASN A 178 34.69 -11.03 12.38
CA ASN A 178 33.71 -9.92 12.51
C ASN A 178 32.24 -10.34 12.40
N THR A 179 31.91 -11.64 12.37
CA THR A 179 30.56 -12.14 12.12
C THR A 179 29.72 -12.43 13.36
N SER A 180 30.10 -11.92 14.54
CA SER A 180 29.30 -12.16 15.75
C SER A 180 28.06 -11.26 15.79
N ASN A 181 26.90 -11.83 15.51
CA ASN A 181 25.59 -11.19 15.71
C ASN A 181 25.24 -11.14 17.21
N PHE A 182 24.46 -10.12 17.61
CA PHE A 182 23.86 -10.02 18.95
C PHE A 182 23.08 -11.29 19.34
N GLN A 183 22.36 -11.90 18.39
CA GLN A 183 21.67 -13.18 18.61
C GLN A 183 22.63 -14.35 18.86
N ASP A 184 23.81 -14.33 18.26
CA ASP A 184 24.83 -15.38 18.44
C ASP A 184 25.50 -15.27 19.82
N ARG A 185 25.59 -14.07 20.40
CA ARG A 185 26.02 -13.87 21.80
C ARG A 185 25.01 -14.44 22.81
N LEU A 186 23.70 -14.31 22.55
CA LEU A 186 22.64 -14.91 23.36
C LEU A 186 22.60 -16.43 23.26
N GLN A 187 23.07 -17.02 22.16
CA GLN A 187 22.96 -18.45 21.87
C GLN A 187 24.24 -19.25 22.06
N ASN A 188 25.39 -18.63 22.39
CA ASN A 188 26.71 -19.29 22.42
C ASN A 188 27.02 -20.11 21.13
N LYS A 189 26.46 -19.69 19.98
CA LYS A 189 26.67 -20.39 18.70
C LYS A 189 28.11 -20.18 18.23
N ARG A 190 28.71 -21.26 17.73
CA ARG A 190 30.02 -21.22 17.07
C ARG A 190 30.00 -20.18 15.93
N LYS A 191 31.04 -19.34 15.86
CA LYS A 191 31.24 -18.40 14.76
C LYS A 191 31.18 -19.16 13.43
N GLU A 192 30.18 -18.84 12.63
CA GLU A 192 30.11 -19.42 11.28
C GLU A 192 31.12 -18.70 10.38
N ASN A 193 31.94 -19.47 9.71
CA ASN A 193 32.91 -18.94 8.75
C ASN A 193 32.18 -18.39 7.52
N ILE A 194 32.37 -17.12 7.17
CA ILE A 194 31.87 -16.56 5.92
C ILE A 194 32.79 -17.02 4.79
N THR A 195 32.23 -17.70 3.82
CA THR A 195 32.90 -18.12 2.58
C THR A 195 32.44 -17.25 1.41
N ILE A 196 33.18 -17.26 0.30
CA ILE A 196 32.75 -16.57 -0.94
C ILE A 196 31.34 -16.98 -1.33
N ILE A 197 31.01 -18.28 -1.23
CA ILE A 197 29.68 -18.83 -1.55
C ILE A 197 28.60 -18.16 -0.69
N LYS A 198 28.82 -17.97 0.61
CA LYS A 198 27.85 -17.31 1.50
C LYS A 198 27.65 -15.84 1.16
N ILE A 199 28.72 -15.14 0.75
CA ILE A 199 28.63 -13.75 0.30
C ILE A 199 27.83 -13.66 -1.00
N GLU A 200 28.12 -14.50 -1.99
CA GLU A 200 27.41 -14.54 -3.26
C GLU A 200 25.95 -14.91 -3.06
N GLU A 201 25.66 -15.89 -2.22
CA GLU A 201 24.27 -16.26 -1.85
C GLU A 201 23.55 -15.08 -1.19
N PHE A 202 24.19 -14.38 -0.24
CA PHE A 202 23.61 -13.22 0.42
C PHE A 202 23.31 -12.10 -0.57
N LEU A 203 24.24 -11.79 -1.48
CA LEU A 203 24.02 -10.77 -2.51
C LEU A 203 22.86 -11.16 -3.44
N ASN A 204 22.84 -12.38 -3.95
CA ASN A 204 21.86 -12.85 -4.93
C ASN A 204 20.46 -13.07 -4.32
N THR A 205 20.35 -13.36 -3.03
CA THR A 205 19.06 -13.65 -2.39
C THR A 205 18.49 -12.48 -1.59
N ARG A 206 19.32 -11.52 -1.16
CA ARG A 206 18.89 -10.42 -0.27
C ARG A 206 19.07 -9.04 -0.87
N ILE A 207 20.19 -8.76 -1.51
CA ILE A 207 20.56 -7.40 -1.93
C ILE A 207 20.13 -7.13 -3.38
N LEU A 208 20.53 -7.98 -4.31
CA LEU A 208 20.23 -7.77 -5.73
C LEU A 208 18.72 -7.79 -6.05
N PRO A 209 17.88 -8.62 -5.40
CA PRO A 209 16.43 -8.51 -5.56
C PRO A 209 15.86 -7.14 -5.15
N GLN A 210 16.39 -6.55 -4.08
CA GLN A 210 15.99 -5.20 -3.67
C GLN A 210 16.48 -4.15 -4.68
N LYS A 211 17.72 -4.26 -5.17
CA LYS A 211 18.25 -3.40 -6.24
C LYS A 211 17.40 -3.50 -7.50
N ALA A 212 17.00 -4.70 -7.91
CA ALA A 212 16.13 -4.89 -9.06
C ALA A 212 14.77 -4.18 -8.88
N TYR A 213 14.18 -4.26 -7.70
CA TYR A 213 12.95 -3.55 -7.37
C TYR A 213 13.13 -2.02 -7.35
N LEU A 214 14.25 -1.51 -6.84
CA LEU A 214 14.58 -0.08 -6.89
C LEU A 214 14.75 0.43 -8.32
N LEU A 215 15.39 -0.34 -9.19
CA LEU A 215 15.49 -0.02 -10.62
C LEU A 215 14.10 0.10 -11.25
N PHE A 216 13.17 -0.79 -10.91
CA PHE A 216 11.77 -0.69 -11.33
C PHE A 216 11.12 0.61 -10.83
N LYS A 217 11.26 0.93 -9.56
CA LYS A 217 10.71 2.16 -8.96
C LYS A 217 11.25 3.44 -9.61
N LEU A 218 12.47 3.39 -10.13
CA LEU A 218 13.12 4.48 -10.87
C LEU A 218 12.88 4.41 -12.39
N PHE A 219 11.91 3.61 -12.85
CA PHE A 219 11.57 3.42 -14.28
C PHE A 219 12.71 2.91 -15.16
N LYS A 220 13.76 2.33 -14.57
CA LYS A 220 14.85 1.63 -15.27
C LYS A 220 14.44 0.18 -15.57
N ILE A 221 13.39 0.01 -16.38
CA ILE A 221 12.63 -1.24 -16.53
C ILE A 221 13.49 -2.38 -17.08
N GLU A 222 14.23 -2.12 -18.17
CA GLU A 222 15.10 -3.13 -18.81
C GLU A 222 16.18 -3.65 -17.85
N GLN A 223 16.81 -2.74 -17.10
CA GLN A 223 17.81 -3.12 -16.10
C GLN A 223 17.19 -3.95 -14.97
N SER A 224 15.99 -3.57 -14.54
CA SER A 224 15.24 -4.32 -13.52
C SER A 224 14.90 -5.73 -14.00
N LEU A 225 14.34 -5.86 -15.21
CA LEU A 225 13.99 -7.16 -15.80
C LEU A 225 15.22 -8.06 -15.99
N THR A 226 16.30 -7.53 -16.53
CA THR A 226 17.56 -8.27 -16.72
C THR A 226 18.07 -8.81 -15.39
N LEU A 227 18.04 -7.97 -14.34
CA LEU A 227 18.51 -8.37 -13.01
C LEU A 227 17.57 -9.40 -12.37
N PHE A 228 16.25 -9.22 -12.41
CA PHE A 228 15.30 -10.23 -11.92
C PHE A 228 15.48 -11.57 -12.66
N TYR A 229 15.64 -11.53 -13.99
CA TYR A 229 15.81 -12.73 -14.79
C TYR A 229 17.05 -13.52 -14.37
N SER A 230 18.20 -12.84 -14.16
CA SER A 230 19.45 -13.50 -13.75
C SER A 230 19.41 -14.08 -12.32
N LEU A 231 18.48 -13.64 -11.49
CA LEU A 231 18.39 -14.04 -10.09
C LEU A 231 17.37 -15.17 -9.81
N GLN A 232 16.65 -15.67 -10.82
CA GLN A 232 15.57 -16.63 -10.63
C GLN A 232 16.05 -17.94 -9.95
N GLU A 233 17.19 -18.47 -10.36
CA GLU A 233 17.74 -19.71 -9.82
C GLU A 233 18.08 -19.59 -8.32
N PHE A 234 18.58 -18.45 -7.88
CA PHE A 234 18.89 -18.18 -6.49
C PHE A 234 17.66 -17.94 -5.62
N ASN A 235 16.53 -17.58 -6.22
CA ASN A 235 15.32 -17.16 -5.51
C ASN A 235 14.11 -18.06 -5.75
N GLN A 236 14.32 -19.33 -6.14
CA GLN A 236 13.24 -20.28 -6.46
C GLN A 236 12.20 -20.44 -5.34
N HIS A 237 12.62 -20.26 -4.08
CA HIS A 237 11.79 -20.42 -2.87
C HIS A 237 11.45 -19.08 -2.20
N ASN A 238 11.69 -17.94 -2.84
CA ASN A 238 11.43 -16.62 -2.31
C ASN A 238 10.15 -16.02 -2.92
N ALA A 239 9.02 -16.14 -2.22
CA ALA A 239 7.73 -15.64 -2.70
C ALA A 239 7.73 -14.13 -2.98
N GLN A 240 8.41 -13.33 -2.14
CA GLN A 240 8.51 -11.87 -2.34
C GLN A 240 9.29 -11.50 -3.60
N PHE A 241 10.33 -12.27 -3.94
CA PHE A 241 11.07 -12.11 -5.20
C PHE A 241 10.13 -12.27 -6.40
N TRP A 242 9.37 -13.36 -6.44
CA TRP A 242 8.44 -13.65 -7.54
C TRP A 242 7.31 -12.63 -7.63
N GLN A 243 6.80 -12.14 -6.51
CA GLN A 243 5.81 -11.05 -6.50
C GLN A 243 6.39 -9.76 -7.11
N ASN A 244 7.59 -9.35 -6.70
CA ASN A 244 8.23 -8.14 -7.22
C ASN A 244 8.57 -8.29 -8.71
N TYR A 245 9.06 -9.44 -9.14
CA TYR A 245 9.32 -9.73 -10.55
C TYR A 245 8.04 -9.67 -11.38
N ALA A 246 6.94 -10.25 -10.87
CA ALA A 246 5.64 -10.18 -11.52
C ALA A 246 5.17 -8.74 -11.76
N LYS A 247 5.35 -7.84 -10.79
CA LYS A 247 5.02 -6.41 -10.93
C LYS A 247 5.80 -5.73 -12.08
N VAL A 248 7.07 -6.06 -12.22
CA VAL A 248 7.90 -5.50 -13.31
C VAL A 248 7.47 -6.05 -14.66
N LEU A 249 7.19 -7.35 -14.75
CA LEU A 249 6.65 -7.99 -15.95
C LEU A 249 5.28 -7.42 -16.34
N GLU A 250 4.38 -7.20 -15.37
CA GLU A 250 3.08 -6.59 -15.58
C GLU A 250 3.23 -5.18 -16.16
N PHE A 251 4.09 -4.36 -15.56
CA PHE A 251 4.36 -3.01 -16.04
C PHE A 251 4.96 -2.99 -17.45
N ASN A 252 5.79 -3.98 -17.77
CA ASN A 252 6.34 -4.16 -19.13
C ASN A 252 5.34 -4.84 -20.10
N SER A 253 4.06 -4.88 -19.74
CA SER A 253 2.98 -5.49 -20.52
C SER A 253 3.17 -6.99 -20.86
N ASN A 254 4.07 -7.66 -20.14
CA ASN A 254 4.29 -9.10 -20.26
C ASN A 254 3.37 -9.85 -19.30
N TYR A 255 2.05 -9.73 -19.51
CA TYR A 255 1.02 -10.17 -18.59
C TYR A 255 1.02 -11.68 -18.35
N GLN A 256 1.35 -12.49 -19.36
CA GLN A 256 1.36 -13.94 -19.21
C GLN A 256 2.49 -14.39 -18.27
N ASN A 257 3.69 -13.88 -18.45
CA ASN A 257 4.81 -14.19 -17.56
C ASN A 257 4.59 -13.58 -16.15
N ALA A 258 3.95 -12.41 -16.06
CA ALA A 258 3.54 -11.84 -14.77
C ALA A 258 2.57 -12.76 -14.03
N TYR A 259 1.58 -13.33 -14.72
CA TYR A 259 0.63 -14.29 -14.16
C TYR A 259 1.36 -15.52 -13.60
N HIS A 260 2.27 -16.13 -14.36
CA HIS A 260 3.05 -17.27 -13.89
C HIS A 260 3.93 -16.92 -12.68
N ALA A 261 4.54 -15.74 -12.66
CA ALA A 261 5.34 -15.28 -11.52
C ALA A 261 4.50 -15.05 -10.26
N TYR A 262 3.29 -14.46 -10.38
CA TYR A 262 2.36 -14.35 -9.26
C TYR A 262 1.88 -15.73 -8.76
N GLN A 263 1.57 -16.65 -9.67
CA GLN A 263 1.20 -18.02 -9.29
C GLN A 263 2.35 -18.73 -8.54
N LYS A 264 3.60 -18.53 -8.98
CA LYS A 264 4.78 -19.06 -8.28
C LYS A 264 4.89 -18.46 -6.88
N ALA A 265 4.71 -17.15 -6.72
CA ALA A 265 4.70 -16.51 -5.40
C ALA A 265 3.64 -17.13 -4.48
N LEU A 266 2.41 -17.33 -4.99
CA LEU A 266 1.30 -17.92 -4.25
C LEU A 266 1.52 -19.40 -3.89
N SER A 267 2.16 -20.17 -4.75
CA SER A 267 2.51 -21.58 -4.46
C SER A 267 3.53 -21.71 -3.34
N LEU A 268 4.41 -20.70 -3.18
CA LEU A 268 5.42 -20.67 -2.12
C LEU A 268 4.83 -20.13 -0.80
N HIS A 269 3.95 -19.15 -0.88
CA HIS A 269 3.33 -18.58 0.30
C HIS A 269 1.96 -17.96 -0.04
N SER A 270 0.89 -18.53 0.51
CA SER A 270 -0.47 -18.03 0.28
C SER A 270 -0.75 -16.81 1.16
N HIS A 271 -0.38 -15.63 0.67
CA HIS A 271 -0.58 -14.36 1.37
C HIS A 271 -1.64 -13.49 0.69
N ALA A 272 -2.43 -12.74 1.49
CA ALA A 272 -3.51 -11.89 0.97
C ALA A 272 -3.00 -10.84 -0.04
N THR A 273 -1.82 -10.26 0.20
CA THR A 273 -1.20 -9.29 -0.71
C THR A 273 -0.91 -9.89 -2.08
N TYR A 274 -0.40 -11.13 -2.15
CA TYR A 274 -0.08 -11.78 -3.43
C TYR A 274 -1.35 -12.10 -4.22
N LYS A 275 -2.41 -12.53 -3.53
CA LYS A 275 -3.73 -12.73 -4.15
C LYS A 275 -4.30 -11.42 -4.70
N PHE A 276 -4.12 -10.34 -3.97
CA PHE A 276 -4.61 -9.02 -4.37
C PHE A 276 -3.84 -8.46 -5.57
N ASP A 277 -2.52 -8.60 -5.60
CA ASP A 277 -1.72 -8.20 -6.76
C ASP A 277 -2.09 -9.02 -8.00
N LEU A 278 -2.29 -10.33 -7.85
CA LEU A 278 -2.79 -11.19 -8.95
C LEU A 278 -4.19 -10.76 -9.42
N ALA A 279 -5.09 -10.37 -8.50
CA ALA A 279 -6.39 -9.83 -8.88
C ALA A 279 -6.26 -8.59 -9.76
N TYR A 280 -5.34 -7.69 -9.43
CA TYR A 280 -5.08 -6.47 -10.21
C TYR A 280 -4.59 -6.80 -11.62
N LEU A 281 -3.66 -7.75 -11.76
CA LEU A 281 -3.20 -8.22 -13.05
C LEU A 281 -4.35 -8.80 -13.88
N LEU A 282 -5.12 -9.73 -13.32
CA LEU A 282 -6.23 -10.40 -14.00
C LEU A 282 -7.28 -9.39 -14.47
N MET A 283 -7.68 -8.45 -13.62
CA MET A 283 -8.63 -7.40 -13.97
C MET A 283 -8.06 -6.46 -15.04
N ARG A 284 -6.76 -6.14 -15.01
CA ARG A 284 -6.06 -5.35 -16.03
C ARG A 284 -6.03 -6.04 -17.39
N MET A 285 -5.85 -7.37 -17.42
CA MET A 285 -5.88 -8.16 -18.66
C MET A 285 -7.22 -8.05 -19.39
N GLY A 286 -8.32 -7.87 -18.67
CA GLY A 286 -9.59 -7.41 -19.19
C GLY A 286 -10.28 -8.36 -20.16
N THR A 287 -10.09 -9.68 -20.01
CA THR A 287 -10.96 -10.70 -20.63
C THR A 287 -12.02 -11.14 -19.63
N GLU A 288 -13.11 -11.77 -20.11
CA GLU A 288 -14.16 -12.24 -19.22
C GLU A 288 -13.62 -13.26 -18.21
N ASP A 289 -12.85 -14.26 -18.68
CA ASP A 289 -12.28 -15.30 -17.81
C ASP A 289 -11.34 -14.72 -16.74
N ASN A 290 -10.48 -13.78 -17.13
CA ASN A 290 -9.58 -13.12 -16.19
C ASN A 290 -10.34 -12.27 -15.18
N PHE A 291 -11.44 -11.64 -15.59
CA PHE A 291 -12.27 -10.87 -14.68
C PHE A 291 -13.00 -11.77 -13.68
N GLU A 292 -13.49 -12.92 -14.14
CA GLU A 292 -14.13 -13.94 -13.29
C GLU A 292 -13.18 -14.48 -12.22
N GLU A 293 -11.95 -14.77 -12.59
CA GLU A 293 -10.91 -15.20 -11.65
C GLU A 293 -10.47 -14.04 -10.75
N GLY A 294 -10.26 -12.87 -11.32
CA GLY A 294 -9.84 -11.66 -10.63
C GLY A 294 -10.81 -11.23 -9.52
N LYS A 295 -12.14 -11.29 -9.77
CA LYS A 295 -13.15 -11.01 -8.75
C LYS A 295 -12.95 -11.83 -7.48
N LYS A 296 -12.62 -13.13 -7.62
CA LYS A 296 -12.42 -14.05 -6.50
C LYS A 296 -11.17 -13.67 -5.69
N PHE A 297 -10.05 -13.40 -6.38
CA PHE A 297 -8.83 -12.98 -5.72
C PHE A 297 -8.92 -11.57 -5.11
N TYR A 298 -9.75 -10.68 -5.68
CA TYR A 298 -9.96 -9.32 -5.17
C TYR A 298 -10.54 -9.29 -3.75
N GLU A 299 -11.27 -10.33 -3.37
CA GLU A 299 -11.82 -10.46 -2.01
C GLU A 299 -10.72 -10.56 -0.94
N SER A 300 -9.49 -10.91 -1.31
CA SER A 300 -8.34 -10.94 -0.40
C SER A 300 -8.00 -9.57 0.20
N ARG A 301 -8.48 -8.45 -0.39
CA ARG A 301 -8.32 -7.09 0.16
C ARG A 301 -8.85 -6.93 1.59
N LEU A 302 -9.82 -7.76 1.97
CA LEU A 302 -10.43 -7.73 3.30
C LEU A 302 -9.52 -8.31 4.39
N PHE A 303 -8.50 -9.09 4.01
CA PHE A 303 -7.69 -9.90 4.93
C PHE A 303 -6.27 -9.35 5.14
N TYR A 304 -6.02 -8.08 4.83
CA TYR A 304 -4.71 -7.46 5.09
C TYR A 304 -4.43 -7.24 6.57
N ALA A 305 -5.46 -6.92 7.36
CA ALA A 305 -5.34 -6.79 8.81
C ALA A 305 -5.63 -8.15 9.47
N HIS A 306 -4.76 -8.58 10.36
CA HIS A 306 -4.91 -9.85 11.09
C HIS A 306 -6.07 -9.86 12.10
N ASN A 307 -6.79 -8.74 12.28
CA ASN A 307 -7.88 -8.62 13.24
C ASN A 307 -9.24 -8.81 12.54
N GLU A 308 -10.16 -9.51 13.22
CA GLU A 308 -11.56 -9.59 12.80
C GLU A 308 -12.19 -8.19 12.85
N THR A 309 -12.27 -7.55 11.70
CA THR A 309 -12.99 -6.29 11.53
C THR A 309 -14.47 -6.58 11.25
N PHE A 310 -15.33 -5.56 11.42
CA PHE A 310 -16.74 -5.63 11.00
C PHE A 310 -16.87 -6.19 9.56
N SER A 311 -16.01 -5.75 8.66
CA SER A 311 -16.01 -6.17 7.25
C SER A 311 -15.72 -7.66 7.10
N VAL A 312 -14.68 -8.17 7.76
CA VAL A 312 -14.27 -9.58 7.70
C VAL A 312 -15.34 -10.48 8.32
N TYR A 313 -15.84 -10.12 9.50
CA TYR A 313 -16.87 -10.90 10.19
C TYR A 313 -18.13 -11.06 9.31
N HIS A 314 -18.68 -9.97 8.82
CA HIS A 314 -19.91 -10.02 8.02
C HIS A 314 -19.69 -10.63 6.63
N TYR A 315 -18.55 -10.41 6.02
CA TYR A 315 -18.17 -11.07 4.77
C TYR A 315 -18.17 -12.60 4.95
N ASN A 316 -17.48 -13.12 5.96
CA ASN A 316 -17.39 -14.56 6.23
C ASN A 316 -18.78 -15.17 6.48
N LYS A 317 -19.62 -14.51 7.28
CA LYS A 317 -21.00 -14.95 7.52
C LYS A 317 -21.83 -15.01 6.22
N THR A 318 -21.71 -14.00 5.37
CA THR A 318 -22.39 -13.92 4.07
C THR A 318 -21.88 -15.00 3.11
N MET A 319 -20.55 -15.25 3.09
CA MET A 319 -19.92 -16.29 2.28
C MET A 319 -20.39 -17.69 2.66
N GLN A 320 -20.56 -17.99 3.95
CA GLN A 320 -21.06 -19.30 4.39
C GLN A 320 -22.43 -19.64 3.79
N ILE A 321 -23.33 -18.66 3.70
CA ILE A 321 -24.67 -18.86 3.12
C ILE A 321 -24.61 -18.84 1.60
N PHE A 322 -23.81 -17.93 1.02
CA PHE A 322 -23.62 -17.86 -0.42
C PHE A 322 -23.05 -19.16 -1.01
N ASN A 323 -22.10 -19.78 -0.34
CA ASN A 323 -21.53 -21.07 -0.76
C ASN A 323 -22.55 -22.22 -0.77
N LYS A 324 -23.62 -22.12 0.03
CA LYS A 324 -24.68 -23.13 0.07
C LYS A 324 -25.77 -22.89 -0.98
N ASN A 325 -26.16 -21.64 -1.20
CA ASN A 325 -27.38 -21.28 -1.91
C ASN A 325 -27.14 -20.34 -3.09
N GLY A 326 -25.87 -19.95 -3.35
CA GLY A 326 -25.55 -18.97 -4.38
C GLY A 326 -26.27 -17.64 -4.16
N ILE A 327 -26.62 -16.99 -5.25
CA ILE A 327 -27.33 -15.70 -5.26
C ILE A 327 -28.74 -15.80 -4.64
N ASP A 328 -29.34 -16.98 -4.65
CA ASP A 328 -30.69 -17.22 -4.08
C ASP A 328 -30.71 -17.02 -2.55
N ALA A 329 -29.54 -17.05 -1.90
CA ALA A 329 -29.41 -16.72 -0.50
C ALA A 329 -29.95 -15.33 -0.13
N PHE A 330 -29.99 -14.42 -1.11
CA PHE A 330 -30.34 -13.01 -0.89
C PHE A 330 -31.79 -12.68 -1.24
N LYS A 331 -32.53 -13.64 -1.84
CA LYS A 331 -33.98 -13.47 -2.15
C LYS A 331 -34.78 -13.25 -0.87
N ASN A 332 -35.69 -12.27 -0.91
CA ASN A 332 -36.59 -11.92 0.20
C ASN A 332 -35.84 -11.55 1.52
N LYS A 333 -34.63 -11.02 1.43
CA LYS A 333 -33.78 -10.62 2.56
C LYS A 333 -33.53 -9.12 2.63
N GLU A 334 -33.27 -8.61 3.84
CA GLU A 334 -32.75 -7.26 4.04
C GLU A 334 -31.22 -7.32 4.04
N ILE A 335 -30.61 -6.71 3.02
CA ILE A 335 -29.15 -6.78 2.80
C ILE A 335 -28.52 -5.43 3.11
N LEU A 336 -27.54 -5.42 4.02
CA LEU A 336 -26.70 -4.26 4.29
C LEU A 336 -25.53 -4.22 3.30
N ILE A 337 -25.41 -3.12 2.55
CA ILE A 337 -24.23 -2.81 1.73
C ILE A 337 -23.47 -1.67 2.40
N PHE A 338 -22.21 -1.90 2.73
CA PHE A 338 -21.34 -0.91 3.38
C PHE A 338 -20.07 -0.66 2.57
N CYS A 339 -19.42 0.48 2.81
CA CYS A 339 -18.22 0.91 2.09
C CYS A 339 -16.96 0.63 2.93
N GLU A 340 -15.96 0.01 2.30
CA GLU A 340 -14.68 -0.37 2.93
C GLU A 340 -13.45 0.23 2.22
N GLN A 341 -13.65 0.83 1.05
CA GLN A 341 -12.61 1.46 0.23
C GLN A 341 -12.83 2.98 0.12
N GLY A 342 -12.09 3.64 -0.79
CA GLY A 342 -12.18 5.07 -1.01
C GLY A 342 -13.50 5.58 -1.59
N PHE A 343 -13.68 6.88 -1.64
CA PHE A 343 -14.87 7.52 -2.23
C PHE A 343 -15.03 7.17 -3.71
N GLY A 344 -13.92 7.09 -4.47
CA GLY A 344 -13.94 6.71 -5.88
C GLY A 344 -14.50 5.31 -6.09
N ASP A 345 -14.09 4.36 -5.24
CA ASP A 345 -14.60 2.98 -5.26
C ASP A 345 -16.11 2.94 -4.99
N THR A 346 -16.56 3.70 -3.99
CA THR A 346 -17.99 3.79 -3.66
C THR A 346 -18.82 4.29 -4.84
N ILE A 347 -18.36 5.34 -5.54
CA ILE A 347 -19.04 5.86 -6.72
C ILE A 347 -19.04 4.82 -7.84
N MET A 348 -17.90 4.21 -8.11
CA MET A 348 -17.73 3.26 -9.19
C MET A 348 -18.56 1.99 -9.00
N TYR A 349 -18.50 1.38 -7.82
CA TYR A 349 -19.24 0.15 -7.50
C TYR A 349 -20.72 0.41 -7.16
N SER A 350 -21.14 1.66 -6.92
CA SER A 350 -22.55 1.97 -6.64
C SER A 350 -23.50 1.54 -7.76
N ARG A 351 -23.01 1.47 -9.01
CA ARG A 351 -23.80 0.92 -10.12
C ARG A 351 -24.19 -0.54 -9.93
N CYS A 352 -23.37 -1.32 -9.21
CA CYS A 352 -23.67 -2.71 -8.88
C CYS A 352 -24.87 -2.87 -7.92
N LEU A 353 -25.29 -1.78 -7.24
CA LEU A 353 -26.49 -1.78 -6.40
C LEU A 353 -27.76 -2.11 -7.19
N GLU A 354 -27.81 -1.84 -8.50
CA GLU A 354 -28.94 -2.22 -9.34
C GLU A 354 -29.20 -3.73 -9.28
N LYS A 355 -28.16 -4.56 -9.35
CA LYS A 355 -28.30 -6.03 -9.36
C LYS A 355 -28.84 -6.56 -8.04
N ILE A 356 -28.32 -6.12 -6.90
CA ILE A 356 -28.81 -6.57 -5.60
C ILE A 356 -30.23 -6.03 -5.31
N CYS A 357 -30.58 -4.85 -5.81
CA CYS A 357 -31.95 -4.33 -5.71
C CYS A 357 -33.02 -5.16 -6.47
N GLN A 358 -32.62 -5.87 -7.52
CA GLN A 358 -33.48 -6.76 -8.26
C GLN A 358 -33.79 -8.07 -7.51
N ILE A 359 -32.97 -8.44 -6.52
CA ILE A 359 -33.01 -9.75 -5.86
C ILE A 359 -33.49 -9.63 -4.41
N ALA A 360 -32.94 -8.68 -3.66
CA ALA A 360 -33.24 -8.50 -2.25
C ALA A 360 -34.62 -7.87 -2.03
N GLN A 361 -35.27 -8.21 -0.90
CA GLN A 361 -36.48 -7.54 -0.48
C GLN A 361 -36.20 -6.05 -0.19
N LYS A 362 -35.07 -5.78 0.47
CA LYS A 362 -34.66 -4.42 0.84
C LYS A 362 -33.14 -4.32 0.88
N VAL A 363 -32.61 -3.25 0.34
CA VAL A 363 -31.20 -2.93 0.35
C VAL A 363 -30.97 -1.73 1.28
N LEU A 364 -30.13 -1.94 2.29
CA LEU A 364 -29.71 -0.93 3.25
C LEU A 364 -28.31 -0.47 2.85
N PHE A 365 -28.20 0.67 2.20
CA PHE A 365 -26.91 1.18 1.72
C PHE A 365 -26.35 2.20 2.71
N ALA A 366 -25.18 1.89 3.30
CA ALA A 366 -24.43 2.74 4.21
C ALA A 366 -23.15 3.25 3.53
N PRO A 367 -23.20 4.35 2.76
CA PRO A 367 -22.01 4.99 2.22
C PRO A 367 -21.19 5.64 3.33
N GLN A 368 -19.96 6.07 3.02
CA GLN A 368 -19.18 6.92 3.93
C GLN A 368 -20.00 8.17 4.28
N SER A 369 -19.87 8.65 5.52
CA SER A 369 -20.67 9.76 6.07
C SER A 369 -20.67 11.03 5.20
N ALA A 370 -19.53 11.35 4.57
CA ALA A 370 -19.40 12.47 3.64
C ALA A 370 -20.24 12.33 2.35
N MET A 371 -20.62 11.12 1.97
CA MET A 371 -21.42 10.83 0.76
C MET A 371 -22.90 10.63 1.04
N TYR A 372 -23.30 10.54 2.30
CA TYR A 372 -24.67 10.22 2.69
C TYR A 372 -25.72 11.13 2.03
N GLU A 373 -25.57 12.44 2.15
CA GLU A 373 -26.54 13.40 1.60
C GLU A 373 -26.61 13.31 0.07
N MET A 374 -25.48 13.10 -0.61
CA MET A 374 -25.43 12.92 -2.06
C MET A 374 -26.28 11.72 -2.48
N PHE A 375 -26.01 10.52 -1.96
CA PHE A 375 -26.75 9.33 -2.34
C PHE A 375 -28.22 9.37 -1.92
N LYS A 376 -28.52 9.91 -0.74
CA LYS A 376 -29.92 10.08 -0.28
C LYS A 376 -30.73 10.95 -1.24
N ASN A 377 -30.18 12.09 -1.68
CA ASN A 377 -30.85 13.00 -2.59
C ASN A 377 -30.97 12.40 -3.99
N GLN A 378 -29.93 11.70 -4.47
CA GLN A 378 -29.91 11.04 -5.77
C GLN A 378 -30.93 9.90 -5.84
N ILE A 379 -31.01 9.04 -4.83
CA ILE A 379 -32.01 7.95 -4.78
C ILE A 379 -33.42 8.51 -4.69
N LYS A 380 -33.65 9.57 -3.91
CA LYS A 380 -34.94 10.26 -3.87
C LYS A 380 -35.36 10.81 -5.24
N PHE A 381 -34.42 11.41 -5.96
CA PHE A 381 -34.62 11.95 -7.30
C PHE A 381 -34.94 10.84 -8.32
N LEU A 382 -34.14 9.77 -8.33
CA LEU A 382 -34.32 8.65 -9.25
C LEU A 382 -35.65 7.90 -9.02
N ASN A 383 -36.06 7.71 -7.78
CA ASN A 383 -37.30 7.00 -7.45
C ASN A 383 -38.57 7.73 -7.90
N GLN A 384 -38.50 8.99 -8.34
CA GLN A 384 -39.58 9.72 -8.98
C GLN A 384 -39.81 9.26 -10.42
N SER A 385 -38.77 8.83 -11.13
CA SER A 385 -38.80 8.52 -12.56
C SER A 385 -38.44 7.07 -12.89
N GLU A 386 -37.69 6.37 -12.02
CA GLU A 386 -37.18 5.01 -12.26
C GLU A 386 -37.58 4.04 -11.14
N LYS A 387 -37.69 2.74 -11.49
CA LYS A 387 -38.10 1.71 -10.52
C LYS A 387 -36.94 0.94 -9.91
N ASN A 388 -35.74 1.13 -10.45
CA ASN A 388 -34.58 0.26 -10.18
C ASN A 388 -34.06 0.28 -8.74
N PHE A 389 -34.30 1.38 -8.00
CA PHE A 389 -33.77 1.58 -6.65
C PHE A 389 -34.90 1.77 -5.59
N ARG A 390 -36.14 1.35 -5.87
CA ARG A 390 -37.29 1.60 -4.95
C ARG A 390 -37.16 0.94 -3.59
N ASN A 391 -36.50 -0.22 -3.52
CA ASN A 391 -36.23 -0.95 -2.28
C ASN A 391 -34.90 -0.59 -1.64
N LEU A 392 -34.16 0.41 -2.19
CA LEU A 392 -32.91 0.88 -1.64
C LEU A 392 -33.11 2.04 -0.67
N LYS A 393 -32.64 1.87 0.56
CA LYS A 393 -32.65 2.88 1.61
C LYS A 393 -31.22 3.29 1.94
N VAL A 394 -30.88 4.57 1.75
CA VAL A 394 -29.57 5.11 2.15
C VAL A 394 -29.55 5.41 3.64
N LEU A 395 -28.51 4.98 4.34
CA LEU A 395 -28.35 5.09 5.79
C LEU A 395 -27.16 5.99 6.14
N LYS A 396 -27.33 6.80 7.18
CA LYS A 396 -26.23 7.64 7.71
C LYS A 396 -25.30 6.86 8.62
N THR A 397 -25.83 5.86 9.31
CA THR A 397 -25.12 5.00 10.27
C THR A 397 -25.50 3.54 10.02
N LEU A 398 -24.64 2.62 10.45
CA LEU A 398 -24.91 1.19 10.34
C LEU A 398 -26.15 0.80 11.17
N PRO A 399 -27.08 0.00 10.62
CA PRO A 399 -28.27 -0.43 11.32
C PRO A 399 -27.94 -1.58 12.29
N LYS A 400 -28.78 -1.75 13.31
CA LYS A 400 -28.64 -2.86 14.28
C LYS A 400 -29.19 -4.20 13.74
N LYS A 401 -30.10 -4.19 12.76
CA LYS A 401 -30.76 -5.39 12.24
C LYS A 401 -30.68 -5.43 10.72
N PHE A 402 -30.29 -6.56 10.19
CA PHE A 402 -30.26 -6.96 8.78
C PHE A 402 -30.02 -8.47 8.72
N ASP A 403 -30.34 -9.11 7.60
CA ASP A 403 -30.09 -10.55 7.42
C ASP A 403 -28.62 -10.82 7.11
N TYR A 404 -28.09 -10.15 6.09
CA TYR A 404 -26.70 -10.28 5.65
C TYR A 404 -26.10 -8.93 5.34
N ALA A 405 -24.76 -8.87 5.37
CA ALA A 405 -24.04 -7.66 5.00
C ALA A 405 -22.83 -8.00 4.12
N MET A 406 -22.56 -7.14 3.13
CA MET A 406 -21.43 -7.29 2.24
C MET A 406 -20.80 -5.94 1.89
N PRO A 407 -19.47 -5.92 1.67
CA PRO A 407 -18.79 -4.74 1.18
C PRO A 407 -19.26 -4.37 -0.23
N ILE A 408 -19.32 -3.08 -0.55
CA ILE A 408 -19.79 -2.63 -1.87
C ILE A 408 -18.91 -3.15 -3.02
N CYS A 409 -17.58 -3.22 -2.81
CA CYS A 409 -16.66 -3.71 -3.82
C CYS A 409 -16.74 -5.24 -4.03
N SER A 410 -17.46 -5.98 -3.17
CA SER A 410 -17.74 -7.41 -3.35
C SER A 410 -19.01 -7.70 -4.15
N LEU A 411 -19.79 -6.67 -4.51
CA LEU A 411 -21.00 -6.86 -5.31
C LEU A 411 -20.75 -7.55 -6.67
N PRO A 412 -19.67 -7.24 -7.42
CA PRO A 412 -19.40 -7.97 -8.66
C PRO A 412 -19.22 -9.48 -8.45
N PHE A 413 -18.62 -9.88 -7.32
CA PHE A 413 -18.45 -11.28 -6.97
C PHE A 413 -19.77 -11.94 -6.56
N PHE A 414 -20.48 -11.39 -5.56
CA PHE A 414 -21.72 -11.98 -5.04
C PHE A 414 -22.89 -11.97 -6.04
N MET A 415 -22.92 -10.98 -6.92
CA MET A 415 -23.98 -10.83 -7.94
C MET A 415 -23.60 -11.43 -9.29
N ASP A 416 -22.49 -12.13 -9.37
CA ASP A 416 -21.95 -12.72 -10.60
C ASP A 416 -21.97 -11.76 -11.81
N ILE A 417 -21.58 -10.50 -11.56
CA ILE A 417 -21.57 -9.46 -12.59
C ILE A 417 -20.44 -9.75 -13.57
N LYS A 418 -20.79 -9.81 -14.86
CA LYS A 418 -19.84 -10.03 -15.94
C LYS A 418 -19.15 -8.73 -16.35
N LEU A 419 -17.92 -8.84 -16.88
CA LEU A 419 -17.17 -7.67 -17.35
C LEU A 419 -17.95 -6.87 -18.39
N THR A 420 -18.59 -7.57 -19.31
CA THR A 420 -19.41 -6.98 -20.39
C THR A 420 -20.66 -6.25 -19.88
N GLU A 421 -21.18 -6.59 -18.71
CA GLU A 421 -22.36 -5.95 -18.12
C GLU A 421 -22.02 -4.66 -17.36
N ILE A 422 -20.81 -4.53 -16.81
CA ILE A 422 -20.44 -3.46 -15.86
C ILE A 422 -20.79 -2.06 -16.37
N SER A 423 -20.43 -1.76 -17.61
CA SER A 423 -20.69 -0.43 -18.21
C SER A 423 -22.17 -0.17 -18.52
N GLN A 424 -22.99 -1.22 -18.55
CA GLN A 424 -24.43 -1.14 -18.86
C GLN A 424 -25.27 -0.97 -17.59
N LEU A 425 -24.73 -1.31 -16.40
CA LEU A 425 -25.42 -1.13 -15.14
C LEU A 425 -25.70 0.35 -14.87
N LYS A 426 -26.91 0.62 -14.39
CA LYS A 426 -27.32 1.98 -14.07
C LYS A 426 -26.65 2.49 -12.81
N THR A 427 -26.06 3.66 -12.90
CA THR A 427 -25.54 4.35 -11.72
C THR A 427 -26.67 5.03 -10.94
N PRO A 428 -26.68 4.98 -9.60
CA PRO A 428 -27.60 5.75 -8.79
C PRO A 428 -27.21 7.24 -8.66
N ILE A 429 -26.45 7.77 -9.62
CA ILE A 429 -25.96 9.15 -9.67
C ILE A 429 -26.24 9.71 -11.05
N LYS A 430 -27.02 10.80 -11.12
CA LYS A 430 -27.36 11.48 -12.38
C LYS A 430 -27.31 13.00 -12.25
N ALA A 431 -26.99 13.69 -13.33
CA ALA A 431 -27.13 15.14 -13.40
C ALA A 431 -28.63 15.55 -13.37
N TYR A 432 -28.93 16.60 -12.62
CA TYR A 432 -30.30 17.15 -12.58
C TYR A 432 -30.66 17.86 -13.88
N LYS A 433 -29.73 18.57 -14.50
CA LYS A 433 -29.88 19.28 -15.78
C LYS A 433 -28.56 19.31 -16.53
N LYS A 434 -28.60 19.20 -17.87
CA LYS A 434 -27.43 19.52 -18.70
C LYS A 434 -27.35 21.03 -18.89
N PRO A 435 -26.23 21.68 -18.57
CA PRO A 435 -26.09 23.11 -18.78
C PRO A 435 -25.96 23.42 -20.28
N GLN A 436 -26.51 24.57 -20.68
CA GLN A 436 -26.20 25.20 -21.93
C GLN A 436 -25.34 26.44 -21.66
N ASN A 437 -24.05 26.27 -21.60
CA ASN A 437 -23.12 27.36 -21.33
C ASN A 437 -22.77 28.10 -22.63
N LYS A 438 -22.88 29.45 -22.63
CA LYS A 438 -22.37 30.28 -23.74
C LYS A 438 -20.85 30.18 -23.86
N ILE A 439 -20.14 30.11 -22.72
CA ILE A 439 -18.70 29.89 -22.64
C ILE A 439 -18.49 28.54 -21.95
N LYS A 440 -17.76 27.64 -22.58
CA LYS A 440 -17.42 26.33 -22.01
C LYS A 440 -16.71 26.49 -20.67
N LYS A 441 -17.10 25.69 -19.69
CA LYS A 441 -16.53 25.64 -18.35
C LYS A 441 -15.74 24.36 -18.20
N ILE A 442 -14.43 24.48 -17.92
CA ILE A 442 -13.54 23.36 -17.67
C ILE A 442 -13.24 23.27 -16.18
N GLY A 443 -13.66 22.16 -15.56
CA GLY A 443 -13.28 21.81 -14.20
C GLY A 443 -11.88 21.20 -14.16
N ILE A 444 -11.06 21.57 -13.17
CA ILE A 444 -9.73 20.99 -12.96
C ILE A 444 -9.54 20.47 -11.55
N PHE A 445 -8.86 19.31 -11.43
CA PHE A 445 -8.43 18.70 -10.17
C PHE A 445 -7.13 17.92 -10.40
N TRP A 446 -6.04 18.24 -9.68
CA TRP A 446 -4.70 17.78 -10.03
C TRP A 446 -3.89 17.20 -8.88
N PHE A 447 -4.36 17.29 -7.63
CA PHE A 447 -3.60 16.89 -6.46
C PHE A 447 -4.46 16.16 -5.42
N THR A 448 -3.90 15.13 -4.79
CA THR A 448 -4.45 14.47 -3.61
C THR A 448 -3.34 14.17 -2.60
N PRO A 449 -3.50 14.50 -1.31
CA PRO A 449 -2.49 14.24 -0.28
C PRO A 449 -2.33 12.76 0.08
N ASN A 450 -3.33 11.93 -0.25
CA ASN A 450 -3.36 10.51 0.10
C ASN A 450 -2.68 9.62 -0.95
N ALA A 451 -1.69 10.11 -1.67
CA ALA A 451 -0.82 9.25 -2.46
C ALA A 451 0.03 8.42 -1.50
N ILE A 452 -0.26 7.13 -1.41
CA ILE A 452 0.34 6.17 -0.46
C ILE A 452 1.86 6.00 -0.69
N ASP A 453 2.33 6.30 -1.92
CA ASP A 453 3.73 6.26 -2.31
C ASP A 453 4.09 7.56 -3.02
N SER A 454 5.17 8.20 -2.61
CA SER A 454 5.67 9.44 -3.22
C SER A 454 5.99 9.30 -4.73
N GLU A 455 6.17 8.09 -5.22
CA GLU A 455 6.56 7.79 -6.61
C GLU A 455 5.42 7.31 -7.49
N THR A 456 4.38 6.75 -6.91
CA THR A 456 3.10 6.53 -7.58
C THR A 456 2.17 7.71 -7.33
N THR A 457 2.72 8.93 -7.10
CA THR A 457 1.87 10.10 -6.95
C THR A 457 1.04 10.24 -8.20
N ARG A 458 -0.27 10.29 -8.00
CA ARG A 458 -1.23 10.59 -9.08
C ARG A 458 -1.20 12.06 -9.45
N ASN A 459 -0.39 12.84 -8.75
CA ASN A 459 -0.40 14.30 -8.74
C ASN A 459 0.35 14.88 -9.94
N PHE A 460 -0.11 16.04 -10.37
CA PHE A 460 0.54 16.89 -11.37
C PHE A 460 0.68 18.30 -10.82
N GLU A 461 1.59 19.07 -11.40
CA GLU A 461 1.73 20.48 -11.07
C GLU A 461 0.60 21.32 -11.71
N LEU A 462 0.13 22.36 -11.00
CA LEU A 462 -0.89 23.26 -11.53
C LEU A 462 -0.43 23.91 -12.84
N ASN A 463 0.83 24.33 -12.93
CA ASN A 463 1.40 24.98 -14.12
C ASN A 463 1.30 24.09 -15.36
N PHE A 464 1.48 22.76 -15.21
CA PHE A 464 1.27 21.81 -16.31
C PHE A 464 -0.14 21.92 -16.91
N LEU A 465 -1.18 22.03 -16.08
CA LEU A 465 -2.56 22.18 -16.54
C LEU A 465 -2.80 23.56 -17.16
N LEU A 466 -2.24 24.61 -16.58
CA LEU A 466 -2.38 25.97 -17.09
C LEU A 466 -1.69 26.14 -18.45
N ASP A 467 -0.54 25.54 -18.65
CA ASP A 467 0.15 25.52 -19.94
C ASP A 467 -0.68 24.81 -21.02
N ALA A 468 -1.34 23.69 -20.66
CA ALA A 468 -2.22 22.97 -21.57
C ALA A 468 -3.50 23.75 -21.94
N LEU A 469 -3.99 24.60 -21.02
CA LEU A 469 -5.21 25.40 -21.18
C LEU A 469 -4.93 26.83 -21.71
N LYS A 470 -3.66 27.17 -21.89
CA LYS A 470 -3.25 28.48 -22.39
C LYS A 470 -3.92 28.78 -23.73
N ASP A 471 -4.34 30.02 -23.91
CA ASP A 471 -4.96 30.56 -25.14
C ASP A 471 -6.30 29.89 -25.53
N MET A 472 -6.95 29.17 -24.59
CA MET A 472 -8.27 28.62 -24.83
C MET A 472 -9.39 29.56 -24.32
N PRO A 473 -10.50 29.73 -25.08
CA PRO A 473 -11.60 30.61 -24.71
C PRO A 473 -12.53 29.96 -23.68
N TYR A 474 -11.95 29.31 -22.66
CA TYR A 474 -12.71 28.58 -21.64
C TYR A 474 -12.63 29.23 -20.28
N LYS A 475 -13.70 29.10 -19.50
CA LYS A 475 -13.69 29.45 -18.08
C LYS A 475 -13.13 28.28 -17.27
N ILE A 476 -12.01 28.50 -16.60
CA ILE A 476 -11.34 27.46 -15.77
C ILE A 476 -11.91 27.50 -14.35
N ILE A 477 -12.27 26.34 -13.81
CA ILE A 477 -12.91 26.17 -12.51
C ILE A 477 -12.14 25.14 -11.71
N SER A 478 -11.58 25.54 -10.57
CA SER A 478 -10.85 24.65 -9.67
C SER A 478 -11.78 23.98 -8.67
N PHE A 479 -11.64 22.66 -8.56
CA PHE A 479 -12.22 21.82 -7.51
C PHE A 479 -11.19 21.38 -6.48
N GLN A 480 -9.97 21.91 -6.53
CA GLN A 480 -8.86 21.53 -5.68
C GLN A 480 -9.06 22.03 -4.26
N MET A 481 -9.23 21.11 -3.30
CA MET A 481 -9.53 21.42 -1.90
C MET A 481 -8.27 21.51 -1.02
N GLN A 482 -7.21 20.78 -1.37
CA GLN A 482 -6.01 20.61 -0.56
C GLN A 482 -4.76 20.78 -1.43
N GLY A 483 -3.64 21.06 -0.79
CA GLY A 483 -2.35 21.31 -1.43
C GLY A 483 -1.90 22.76 -1.26
N ASP A 484 -0.60 22.99 -1.42
CA ASP A 484 0.01 24.32 -1.40
C ASP A 484 0.04 24.88 -2.83
N TYR A 485 -0.90 25.78 -3.15
CA TYR A 485 -1.03 26.40 -4.46
C TYR A 485 -1.69 27.77 -4.38
N THR A 486 -1.31 28.66 -5.29
CA THR A 486 -1.93 29.96 -5.49
C THR A 486 -2.67 29.97 -6.83
N LEU A 487 -3.97 30.23 -6.79
CA LEU A 487 -4.80 30.40 -7.99
C LEU A 487 -4.76 31.87 -8.45
N SER A 488 -4.62 32.08 -9.75
CA SER A 488 -4.82 33.41 -10.32
C SER A 488 -6.31 33.81 -10.30
N ASP A 489 -6.59 35.11 -10.31
CA ASP A 489 -7.96 35.63 -10.31
C ASP A 489 -8.79 35.20 -11.54
N LYS A 490 -8.14 34.67 -12.58
CA LYS A 490 -8.81 34.14 -13.76
C LYS A 490 -9.42 32.76 -13.54
N ILE A 491 -9.10 32.08 -12.43
CA ILE A 491 -9.58 30.73 -12.10
C ILE A 491 -10.65 30.85 -11.00
N GLU A 492 -11.87 30.43 -11.31
CA GLU A 492 -12.94 30.34 -10.30
C GLU A 492 -12.65 29.19 -9.32
N ASN A 493 -12.45 29.50 -8.03
CA ASN A 493 -12.25 28.49 -7.01
C ASN A 493 -13.60 28.05 -6.39
N ARG A 494 -14.12 26.90 -6.78
CA ARG A 494 -15.33 26.30 -6.21
C ARG A 494 -15.07 25.45 -4.97
N ALA A 495 -13.85 25.05 -4.72
CA ALA A 495 -13.51 24.23 -3.55
C ALA A 495 -13.94 24.89 -2.23
N LYS A 496 -13.87 26.22 -2.14
CA LYS A 496 -14.33 27.00 -0.97
C LYS A 496 -15.82 26.84 -0.63
N LYS A 497 -16.63 26.39 -1.61
CA LYS A 497 -18.09 26.19 -1.47
C LYS A 497 -18.46 24.73 -1.17
N ILE A 498 -17.49 23.82 -1.17
CA ILE A 498 -17.70 22.38 -1.02
C ILE A 498 -17.47 21.97 0.44
N LYS A 499 -18.50 21.45 1.08
CA LYS A 499 -18.46 20.90 2.44
C LYS A 499 -18.65 19.37 2.47
N ASN A 500 -19.29 18.80 1.44
CA ASN A 500 -19.59 17.41 1.31
C ASN A 500 -19.76 17.01 -0.17
N TRP A 501 -19.96 15.74 -0.47
CA TRP A 501 -20.10 15.25 -1.85
C TRP A 501 -21.36 15.70 -2.58
N ASN A 502 -22.41 16.07 -1.86
CA ASN A 502 -23.61 16.67 -2.50
C ASN A 502 -23.31 18.05 -3.04
N ASP A 503 -22.48 18.85 -2.32
CA ASP A 503 -22.03 20.13 -2.83
C ASP A 503 -21.10 19.95 -4.04
N THR A 504 -20.21 18.93 -4.02
CA THR A 504 -19.37 18.60 -5.17
C THR A 504 -20.23 18.28 -6.40
N LEU A 505 -21.23 17.41 -6.24
CA LEU A 505 -22.16 17.06 -7.32
C LEU A 505 -22.85 18.30 -7.88
N ASN A 506 -23.41 19.17 -7.03
CA ASN A 506 -24.11 20.36 -7.45
C ASN A 506 -23.19 21.36 -8.18
N ASN A 507 -21.95 21.48 -7.75
CA ASN A 507 -20.95 22.33 -8.41
C ASN A 507 -20.40 21.75 -9.71
N LEU A 508 -20.55 20.44 -9.96
CA LEU A 508 -20.19 19.79 -11.22
C LEU A 508 -21.29 19.90 -12.28
N ASN A 509 -22.56 20.17 -11.91
CA ASN A 509 -23.69 20.13 -12.83
C ASN A 509 -23.63 21.11 -14.00
N ASP A 510 -22.83 22.18 -13.91
CA ASP A 510 -22.65 23.17 -14.96
C ASP A 510 -21.26 23.13 -15.63
N ILE A 511 -20.50 22.05 -15.40
CA ILE A 511 -19.21 21.80 -16.02
C ILE A 511 -19.38 21.10 -17.35
N ASP A 512 -18.75 21.61 -18.40
CA ASP A 512 -18.83 21.04 -19.75
C ASP A 512 -17.74 19.97 -19.99
N CYS A 513 -16.58 20.09 -19.33
CA CYS A 513 -15.52 19.10 -19.36
C CYS A 513 -14.76 19.09 -18.02
N MET A 514 -14.40 17.91 -17.53
CA MET A 514 -13.55 17.75 -16.35
C MET A 514 -12.18 17.23 -16.74
N ILE A 515 -11.11 17.87 -16.27
CA ILE A 515 -9.73 17.41 -16.38
C ILE A 515 -9.27 17.05 -14.96
N THR A 516 -8.95 15.81 -14.73
CA THR A 516 -8.66 15.33 -13.38
C THR A 516 -7.66 14.19 -13.37
N ILE A 517 -6.98 14.03 -12.27
CA ILE A 517 -6.19 12.82 -11.97
C ILE A 517 -7.12 11.65 -11.64
N ASP A 518 -6.56 10.44 -11.49
CA ASP A 518 -7.27 9.27 -10.92
C ASP A 518 -7.70 9.59 -9.49
N SER A 519 -8.97 9.91 -9.33
CA SER A 519 -9.56 10.42 -8.07
C SER A 519 -11.06 10.19 -8.01
N ALA A 520 -11.65 10.38 -6.84
CA ALA A 520 -13.10 10.25 -6.67
C ALA A 520 -13.90 11.23 -7.55
N ILE A 521 -13.35 12.41 -7.83
CA ILE A 521 -14.00 13.40 -8.71
C ILE A 521 -14.03 12.92 -10.18
N ALA A 522 -13.03 12.13 -10.62
CA ALA A 522 -13.05 11.49 -11.92
C ALA A 522 -14.27 10.56 -12.05
N HIS A 523 -14.46 9.68 -11.07
CA HIS A 523 -15.58 8.75 -11.04
C HIS A 523 -16.92 9.45 -10.95
N LEU A 524 -17.02 10.55 -10.17
CA LEU A 524 -18.25 11.33 -10.05
C LEU A 524 -18.59 12.04 -11.36
N SER A 525 -17.62 12.68 -11.99
CA SER A 525 -17.82 13.36 -13.28
C SER A 525 -18.28 12.40 -14.37
N LEU A 526 -17.66 11.22 -14.43
CA LEU A 526 -18.05 10.14 -15.37
C LEU A 526 -19.43 9.56 -15.06
N ALA A 527 -19.80 9.44 -13.78
CA ALA A 527 -21.15 9.03 -13.39
C ALA A 527 -22.22 10.05 -13.77
N LEU A 528 -21.87 11.34 -13.76
CA LEU A 528 -22.71 12.45 -14.24
C LEU A 528 -22.71 12.62 -15.76
N GLU A 529 -22.02 11.73 -16.49
CA GLU A 529 -21.85 11.79 -17.95
C GLU A 529 -21.18 13.08 -18.45
N ILE A 530 -20.37 13.75 -17.60
CA ILE A 530 -19.57 14.88 -17.99
C ILE A 530 -18.38 14.37 -18.82
N PRO A 531 -18.10 14.95 -20.00
CA PRO A 531 -16.86 14.67 -20.72
C PRO A 531 -15.65 14.82 -19.81
N THR A 532 -14.89 13.74 -19.60
CA THR A 532 -13.83 13.70 -18.61
C THR A 532 -12.53 13.20 -19.19
N ILE A 533 -11.46 13.99 -19.01
CA ILE A 533 -10.08 13.59 -19.30
C ILE A 533 -9.43 13.18 -17.98
N VAL A 534 -9.00 11.93 -17.91
CA VAL A 534 -8.28 11.39 -16.76
C VAL A 534 -6.78 11.37 -17.06
N LEU A 535 -6.03 12.11 -16.28
CA LEU A 535 -4.57 12.20 -16.37
C LEU A 535 -3.95 11.13 -15.49
N LEU A 536 -3.09 10.31 -16.07
CA LEU A 536 -2.42 9.21 -15.39
C LEU A 536 -0.91 9.34 -15.49
N LYS A 537 -0.20 8.98 -14.43
CA LYS A 537 1.24 8.68 -14.48
C LYS A 537 1.45 7.30 -15.14
N PRO A 538 2.68 6.94 -15.55
CA PRO A 538 2.93 5.67 -16.25
C PRO A 538 2.49 4.41 -15.49
N ILE A 539 2.60 4.41 -14.16
CA ILE A 539 2.04 3.35 -13.31
C ILE A 539 0.68 3.83 -12.80
N PHE A 540 -0.37 3.12 -13.16
CA PHE A 540 -1.74 3.47 -12.79
C PHE A 540 -2.56 2.23 -12.41
N ASP A 541 -3.71 2.46 -11.81
CA ASP A 541 -4.61 1.41 -11.32
C ASP A 541 -5.24 0.61 -12.48
N TRP A 542 -5.52 -0.67 -12.24
CA TRP A 542 -6.17 -1.59 -13.19
C TRP A 542 -7.51 -1.09 -13.72
N ARG A 543 -8.22 -0.23 -12.98
CA ARG A 543 -9.51 0.35 -13.38
C ARG A 543 -9.45 1.15 -14.67
N TRP A 544 -8.25 1.60 -15.01
CA TRP A 544 -7.97 2.34 -16.24
C TRP A 544 -7.41 1.48 -17.37
N GLY A 545 -7.35 0.15 -17.17
CA GLY A 545 -6.99 -0.84 -18.20
C GLY A 545 -5.51 -1.15 -18.29
N LYS A 546 -5.10 -1.63 -19.49
CA LYS A 546 -3.74 -2.03 -19.80
C LYS A 546 -2.81 -0.83 -19.92
N PHE A 547 -1.54 -0.98 -19.54
CA PHE A 547 -0.56 0.10 -19.58
C PHE A 547 -0.31 0.62 -21.01
N GLU A 548 -0.27 -0.27 -21.98
CA GLU A 548 -0.07 0.05 -23.40
C GLU A 548 -1.34 0.55 -24.11
N GLN A 549 -2.51 0.22 -23.58
CA GLN A 549 -3.82 0.60 -24.14
C GLN A 549 -4.82 0.94 -23.02
N PRO A 550 -4.70 2.09 -22.37
CA PRO A 550 -5.58 2.50 -21.29
C PRO A 550 -7.04 2.61 -21.73
N LYS A 551 -7.90 1.83 -21.09
CA LYS A 551 -9.35 1.85 -21.32
C LYS A 551 -10.09 1.33 -20.10
N SER A 552 -10.97 2.13 -19.52
CA SER A 552 -11.75 1.71 -18.36
C SER A 552 -12.97 0.90 -18.75
N PHE A 553 -13.16 -0.25 -18.14
CA PHE A 553 -14.38 -1.07 -18.30
C PHE A 553 -15.57 -0.44 -17.58
N PHE A 554 -15.34 0.21 -16.45
CA PHE A 554 -16.39 0.92 -15.72
C PHE A 554 -16.85 2.20 -16.44
N TRP A 555 -15.90 2.87 -17.12
CA TRP A 555 -16.11 4.18 -17.73
C TRP A 555 -15.59 4.21 -19.18
N PRO A 556 -16.28 3.51 -20.11
CA PRO A 556 -15.79 3.41 -21.50
C PRO A 556 -15.74 4.74 -22.24
N LYS A 557 -16.45 5.77 -21.74
CA LYS A 557 -16.45 7.15 -22.31
C LYS A 557 -15.30 8.02 -21.76
N ALA A 558 -14.55 7.55 -20.75
CA ALA A 558 -13.42 8.30 -20.22
C ALA A 558 -12.34 8.49 -21.29
N LYS A 559 -11.84 9.72 -21.45
CA LYS A 559 -10.66 10.00 -22.23
C LYS A 559 -9.46 9.90 -21.32
N ILE A 560 -8.56 8.95 -21.56
CA ILE A 560 -7.41 8.69 -20.69
C ILE A 560 -6.15 9.19 -21.35
N LEU A 561 -5.34 9.97 -20.62
CA LEU A 561 -4.06 10.48 -21.08
C LEU A 561 -2.95 10.11 -20.11
N VAL A 562 -2.04 9.22 -20.52
CA VAL A 562 -0.86 8.86 -19.75
C VAL A 562 0.27 9.85 -20.03
N ILE A 563 0.78 10.47 -18.97
CA ILE A 563 1.81 11.52 -19.02
C ILE A 563 3.14 10.93 -18.53
N LYS A 564 4.09 10.77 -19.44
CA LYS A 564 5.46 10.36 -19.14
C LYS A 564 6.37 11.58 -18.92
N ASP A 565 6.15 12.62 -19.72
CA ASP A 565 6.83 13.91 -19.65
C ASP A 565 5.80 15.03 -19.67
N GLU A 566 5.94 16.04 -18.80
CA GLU A 566 4.92 17.07 -18.63
C GLU A 566 4.88 18.06 -19.80
N LYS A 567 6.02 18.36 -20.47
CA LYS A 567 6.03 19.25 -21.65
C LYS A 567 5.26 18.64 -22.82
N ASP A 568 5.58 17.40 -23.16
CA ASP A 568 4.88 16.65 -24.22
C ASP A 568 3.41 16.42 -23.81
N GLY A 569 3.19 16.13 -22.54
CA GLY A 569 1.86 15.94 -21.94
C GLY A 569 0.96 17.16 -22.07
N ALA A 570 1.47 18.38 -21.83
CA ALA A 570 0.69 19.61 -21.95
C ALA A 570 0.22 19.80 -23.41
N THR A 571 1.10 19.54 -24.39
CA THR A 571 0.77 19.61 -25.81
C THR A 571 -0.31 18.59 -26.20
N LYS A 572 -0.20 17.36 -25.72
CA LYS A 572 -1.18 16.30 -25.97
C LYS A 572 -2.52 16.61 -25.32
N LEU A 573 -2.51 17.12 -24.09
CA LEU A 573 -3.71 17.53 -23.36
C LEU A 573 -4.42 18.67 -24.09
N ASN A 574 -3.67 19.70 -24.56
CA ASN A 574 -4.22 20.80 -25.33
C ASN A 574 -4.94 20.31 -26.61
N LYS A 575 -4.31 19.39 -27.36
CA LYS A 575 -4.92 18.78 -28.55
C LYS A 575 -6.19 18.01 -28.19
N LEU A 576 -6.17 17.24 -27.11
CA LEU A 576 -7.29 16.42 -26.67
C LEU A 576 -8.50 17.28 -26.23
N ILE A 577 -8.27 18.38 -25.53
CA ILE A 577 -9.31 19.31 -25.09
C ILE A 577 -10.03 19.92 -26.29
N LYS A 578 -9.32 20.26 -27.38
CA LYS A 578 -9.92 20.79 -28.62
C LYS A 578 -10.88 19.83 -29.33
N THR A 579 -10.87 18.55 -28.97
CA THR A 579 -11.79 17.51 -29.50
C THR A 579 -13.05 17.33 -28.67
N ILE A 580 -13.20 18.05 -27.55
CA ILE A 580 -14.34 18.02 -26.65
C ILE A 580 -15.21 19.25 -26.89
#